data_f9a9529a61ef5715fba8b3594e3ad43c
#
_entry.id   f9a9529a61ef5715fba8b3594e3ad43c
#
_cell.length_a   1.000
_cell.length_b   1.000
_cell.length_c   1.000
_cell.angle_alpha   90.00
_cell.angle_beta   90.00
_cell.angle_gamma   90.00
#
_symmetry.space_group_name_H-M   'P 1'
#
loop_
_entity.id
_entity.type
_entity.pdbx_description
1 polymer ?
#
loop_
_entity_poly.entity_id
_entity_poly.type
_entity_poly.pdbx_seq_one_letter_code
_entity_poly.pdbx_strand_id
1 'polypeptide(L)'
;MAISTVKVTAEKLEKKKKRLKYTKYAVSILFILLLSLFFVLLVIYKGGNFTVTLDPNFALKNSITLYETLDEKTPRNKLYATEIPFMDNITESWLPQDIDTSKAGAHNGDNYIAYTFYIANEGKEITNYWYKINI
;
A
#
# COMPACT_ATOMS: atom_id res chain seq x y z
N MET A 1 -44.27 -9.22 -52.80
CA MET A 1 -43.66 -8.23 -51.83
C MET A 1 -43.62 -8.65 -50.37
N ALA A 2 -44.46 -9.53 -49.85
CA ALA A 2 -44.48 -9.92 -48.43
C ALA A 2 -43.27 -10.76 -47.95
N ILE A 3 -42.71 -11.61 -48.80
CA ILE A 3 -41.61 -12.52 -48.44
C ILE A 3 -40.30 -11.76 -48.15
N SER A 4 -40.01 -10.66 -48.84
CA SER A 4 -38.77 -9.87 -48.63
C SER A 4 -38.79 -9.11 -47.29
N THR A 5 -39.94 -8.61 -46.89
CA THR A 5 -40.13 -7.92 -45.59
C THR A 5 -39.98 -8.86 -44.39
N VAL A 6 -40.49 -10.07 -44.49
CA VAL A 6 -40.35 -11.10 -43.45
C VAL A 6 -38.89 -11.52 -43.29
N LYS A 7 -38.15 -11.70 -44.38
CA LYS A 7 -36.73 -12.07 -44.35
C LYS A 7 -35.85 -10.99 -43.72
N VAL A 8 -36.08 -9.72 -44.07
CA VAL A 8 -35.38 -8.58 -43.44
C VAL A 8 -35.65 -8.46 -41.94
N THR A 9 -36.88 -8.76 -41.52
CA THR A 9 -37.23 -8.72 -40.09
C THR A 9 -36.58 -9.87 -39.32
N ALA A 10 -36.49 -11.08 -39.89
CA ALA A 10 -35.80 -12.20 -39.29
C ALA A 10 -34.28 -11.92 -39.10
N GLU A 11 -33.61 -11.39 -40.11
CA GLU A 11 -32.20 -11.02 -40.02
C GLU A 11 -31.94 -9.92 -38.97
N LYS A 12 -32.81 -8.93 -38.85
CA LYS A 12 -32.73 -7.91 -37.81
C LYS A 12 -32.88 -8.49 -36.41
N LEU A 13 -33.79 -9.44 -36.24
CA LEU A 13 -34.01 -10.15 -34.97
C LEU A 13 -32.80 -11.00 -34.58
N GLU A 14 -32.20 -11.70 -35.53
CA GLU A 14 -30.98 -12.47 -35.27
C GLU A 14 -29.79 -11.58 -34.89
N LYS A 15 -29.59 -10.49 -35.60
CA LYS A 15 -28.56 -9.50 -35.28
C LYS A 15 -28.77 -8.91 -33.86
N LYS A 16 -30.01 -8.62 -33.51
CA LYS A 16 -30.38 -8.13 -32.18
C LYS A 16 -30.11 -9.18 -31.09
N LYS A 17 -30.45 -10.46 -31.33
CA LYS A 17 -30.15 -11.56 -30.41
C LYS A 17 -28.62 -11.76 -30.21
N LYS A 18 -27.85 -11.73 -31.31
CA LYS A 18 -26.38 -11.81 -31.24
C LYS A 18 -25.78 -10.64 -30.43
N ARG A 19 -26.23 -9.40 -30.72
CA ARG A 19 -25.78 -8.22 -29.93
C ARG A 19 -26.11 -8.36 -28.44
N LEU A 20 -27.30 -8.76 -28.08
CA LEU A 20 -27.71 -8.97 -26.70
C LEU A 20 -26.87 -10.04 -25.99
N LYS A 21 -26.51 -11.12 -26.72
CA LYS A 21 -25.62 -12.15 -26.19
C LYS A 21 -24.23 -11.61 -25.91
N TYR A 22 -23.63 -10.88 -26.86
CA TYR A 22 -22.31 -10.27 -26.67
C TYR A 22 -22.32 -9.18 -25.58
N THR A 23 -23.38 -8.40 -25.48
CA THR A 23 -23.51 -7.38 -24.44
C THR A 23 -23.56 -8.03 -23.05
N LYS A 24 -24.26 -9.17 -22.88
CA LYS A 24 -24.26 -9.91 -21.61
C LYS A 24 -22.86 -10.39 -21.23
N TYR A 25 -22.11 -10.97 -22.16
CA TYR A 25 -20.73 -11.38 -21.90
C TYR A 25 -19.82 -10.19 -21.59
N ALA A 26 -19.94 -9.09 -22.33
CA ALA A 26 -19.16 -7.89 -22.09
C ALA A 26 -19.43 -7.30 -20.69
N VAL A 27 -20.68 -7.26 -20.27
CA VAL A 27 -21.05 -6.81 -18.91
C VAL A 27 -20.49 -7.75 -17.84
N SER A 28 -20.55 -9.07 -18.05
CA SER A 28 -20.00 -10.03 -17.10
C SER A 28 -18.47 -9.91 -16.98
N ILE A 29 -17.78 -9.74 -18.09
CA ILE A 29 -16.32 -9.53 -18.09
C ILE A 29 -15.96 -8.22 -17.38
N LEU A 30 -16.67 -7.13 -17.66
CA LEU A 30 -16.48 -5.85 -17.00
C LEU A 30 -16.69 -5.97 -15.49
N PHE A 31 -17.72 -6.69 -15.05
CA PHE A 31 -17.99 -6.90 -13.64
C PHE A 31 -16.86 -7.67 -12.94
N ILE A 32 -16.36 -8.75 -13.55
CA ILE A 32 -15.22 -9.51 -13.02
C ILE A 32 -13.97 -8.63 -12.93
N LEU A 33 -13.72 -7.77 -13.93
CA LEU A 33 -12.58 -6.86 -13.94
C LEU A 33 -12.68 -5.81 -12.82
N LEU A 34 -13.86 -5.23 -12.63
CA LEU A 34 -14.09 -4.29 -11.52
C LEU A 34 -13.94 -4.96 -10.15
N LEU A 35 -14.39 -6.19 -10.02
CA LEU A 35 -14.30 -6.95 -8.78
C LEU A 35 -12.83 -7.30 -8.48
N SER A 36 -12.05 -7.69 -9.49
CA SER A 36 -10.61 -7.92 -9.34
C SER A 36 -9.86 -6.64 -8.96
N LEU A 37 -10.18 -5.51 -9.58
CA LEU A 37 -9.62 -4.21 -9.24
C LEU A 37 -9.94 -3.82 -7.79
N PHE A 38 -11.18 -4.05 -7.36
CA PHE A 38 -11.59 -3.82 -5.97
C PHE A 38 -10.76 -4.63 -4.97
N PHE A 39 -10.52 -5.93 -5.24
CA PHE A 39 -9.66 -6.74 -4.40
C PHE A 39 -8.21 -6.26 -4.38
N VAL A 40 -7.66 -5.85 -5.51
CA VAL A 40 -6.31 -5.25 -5.58
C VAL A 40 -6.24 -3.97 -4.75
N LEU A 41 -7.23 -3.10 -4.86
CA LEU A 41 -7.31 -1.89 -4.04
C LEU A 41 -7.44 -2.22 -2.55
N LEU A 42 -8.25 -3.21 -2.17
CA LEU A 42 -8.35 -3.66 -0.78
C LEU A 42 -7.01 -4.11 -0.21
N VAL A 43 -6.21 -4.84 -0.97
CA VAL A 43 -4.88 -5.28 -0.54
C VAL A 43 -3.94 -4.10 -0.38
N ILE A 44 -3.99 -3.13 -1.31
CA ILE A 44 -3.13 -1.93 -1.27
C ILE A 44 -3.55 -0.99 -0.13
N TYR A 45 -4.85 -0.82 0.10
CA TYR A 45 -5.38 0.10 1.14
C TYR A 45 -5.50 -0.50 2.54
N LYS A 46 -5.38 -1.82 2.70
CA LYS A 46 -5.33 -2.43 4.05
C LYS A 46 -4.08 -2.07 4.85
N GLY A 47 -3.12 -1.43 4.23
CA GLY A 47 -1.90 -1.03 4.88
C GLY A 47 -1.90 0.45 5.24
N GLY A 48 -2.51 0.82 6.33
CA GLY A 48 -2.08 1.99 7.09
C GLY A 48 -0.69 1.72 7.67
N ASN A 49 0.31 1.54 6.79
CA ASN A 49 1.65 1.17 7.21
C ASN A 49 2.37 2.40 7.75
N PHE A 50 2.71 2.39 9.01
CA PHE A 50 3.72 3.31 9.50
C PHE A 50 5.04 3.00 8.78
N THR A 51 5.57 3.97 8.07
CA THR A 51 6.81 3.79 7.30
C THR A 51 7.81 4.88 7.63
N VAL A 52 9.05 4.50 7.78
CA VAL A 52 10.18 5.43 7.83
C VAL A 52 10.82 5.44 6.45
N THR A 53 10.81 6.59 5.78
CA THR A 53 11.38 6.74 4.44
C THR A 53 12.46 7.80 4.42
N LEU A 54 13.54 7.50 3.73
CA LEU A 54 14.61 8.42 3.46
C LEU A 54 14.43 9.01 2.06
N ASP A 55 14.62 10.32 1.90
CA ASP A 55 14.62 10.93 0.57
C ASP A 55 15.74 10.30 -0.27
N PRO A 56 15.44 9.71 -1.44
CA PRO A 56 16.43 9.00 -2.24
C PRO A 56 17.58 9.88 -2.70
N ASN A 57 17.31 11.14 -3.05
CA ASN A 57 18.33 12.07 -3.51
C ASN A 57 19.26 12.47 -2.35
N PHE A 58 18.68 12.68 -1.17
CA PHE A 58 19.43 12.99 0.04
C PHE A 58 20.29 11.80 0.47
N ALA A 59 19.73 10.59 0.45
CA ALA A 59 20.44 9.35 0.78
C ALA A 59 21.66 9.14 -0.11
N LEU A 60 21.50 9.23 -1.42
CA LEU A 60 22.56 9.03 -2.40
C LEU A 60 23.67 10.10 -2.27
N LYS A 61 23.28 11.37 -2.09
CA LYS A 61 24.24 12.48 -2.02
C LYS A 61 25.06 12.45 -0.75
N ASN A 62 24.47 12.06 0.38
CA ASN A 62 25.10 12.18 1.69
C ASN A 62 25.46 10.82 2.31
N SER A 63 25.27 9.72 1.58
CA SER A 63 25.53 8.36 2.09
C SER A 63 24.85 8.07 3.42
N ILE A 64 23.59 8.55 3.57
CA ILE A 64 22.77 8.27 4.74
C ILE A 64 21.95 7.01 4.47
N THR A 65 21.89 6.13 5.44
CA THR A 65 21.16 4.87 5.36
C THR A 65 20.33 4.63 6.62
N LEU A 66 19.31 3.77 6.50
CA LEU A 66 18.46 3.34 7.61
C LEU A 66 18.76 1.89 7.93
N TYR A 67 18.76 1.58 9.22
CA TYR A 67 18.85 0.22 9.74
C TYR A 67 17.75 -0.03 10.77
N GLU A 68 17.22 -1.22 10.75
CA GLU A 68 16.22 -1.65 11.73
C GLU A 68 16.85 -2.11 13.03
N THR A 69 18.02 -2.72 12.93
CA THR A 69 18.83 -3.18 14.08
C THR A 69 20.28 -2.80 13.89
N LEU A 70 21.05 -2.69 14.98
CA LEU A 70 22.48 -2.38 14.92
C LEU A 70 23.32 -3.48 14.27
N ASP A 71 22.83 -4.72 14.30
CA ASP A 71 23.52 -5.87 13.72
C ASP A 71 23.21 -6.06 12.22
N GLU A 72 22.30 -5.27 11.69
CA GLU A 72 21.90 -5.33 10.28
C GLU A 72 22.99 -4.74 9.40
N LYS A 73 23.41 -5.49 8.39
CA LYS A 73 24.44 -5.06 7.42
C LYS A 73 23.86 -4.55 6.10
N THR A 74 22.54 -4.65 5.93
CA THR A 74 21.89 -4.28 4.69
C THR A 74 21.29 -2.88 4.81
N PRO A 75 21.86 -1.86 4.15
CA PRO A 75 21.31 -0.52 4.17
C PRO A 75 19.96 -0.48 3.48
N ARG A 76 19.04 0.28 4.04
CA ARG A 76 17.66 0.44 3.52
C ARG A 76 17.32 1.92 3.38
N ASN A 77 16.51 2.24 2.39
CA ASN A 77 15.96 3.58 2.21
C ASN A 77 14.53 3.69 2.73
N LYS A 78 13.92 2.57 3.07
CA LYS A 78 12.56 2.49 3.60
C LYS A 78 12.43 1.33 4.57
N LEU A 79 11.84 1.61 5.71
CA LEU A 79 11.51 0.65 6.75
C LEU A 79 9.99 0.62 6.95
N TYR A 80 9.47 -0.53 7.36
CA TYR A 80 8.04 -0.75 7.58
C TYR A 80 7.83 -1.24 9.00
N ALA A 81 7.00 -0.53 9.75
CA ALA A 81 6.53 -1.04 11.02
C ALA A 81 5.42 -2.09 10.81
N THR A 82 5.33 -3.01 11.75
CA THR A 82 4.22 -3.97 11.77
C THR A 82 2.91 -3.24 12.02
N GLU A 83 1.90 -3.56 11.23
CA GLU A 83 0.56 -3.00 11.41
C GLU A 83 -0.10 -3.52 12.69
N ILE A 84 -0.89 -2.66 13.31
CA ILE A 84 -1.85 -3.07 14.33
C ILE A 84 -3.27 -2.83 13.80
N PRO A 85 -4.20 -3.77 14.01
CA PRO A 85 -5.53 -3.71 13.41
C PRO A 85 -6.40 -2.58 13.96
N PHE A 86 -6.08 -2.09 15.13
CA PHE A 86 -6.83 -1.08 15.83
C PHE A 86 -5.94 -0.23 16.73
N MET A 87 -6.15 1.08 16.71
CA MET A 87 -5.53 2.02 17.64
C MET A 87 -6.64 2.86 18.28
N ASP A 88 -6.59 3.02 19.59
CA ASP A 88 -7.50 3.88 20.33
C ASP A 88 -6.71 5.03 20.99
N ASN A 89 -7.43 6.01 21.49
CA ASN A 89 -6.83 7.07 22.28
C ASN A 89 -6.22 6.49 23.55
N ILE A 90 -4.91 6.57 23.66
CA ILE A 90 -4.16 6.17 24.85
C ILE A 90 -3.57 7.40 25.52
N THR A 91 -3.41 7.33 26.83
CA THR A 91 -2.66 8.33 27.59
C THR A 91 -1.21 7.90 27.73
N GLU A 92 -0.31 8.86 27.93
CA GLU A 92 1.11 8.59 28.13
C GLU A 92 1.37 7.58 29.28
N SER A 93 0.53 7.58 30.31
CA SER A 93 0.64 6.64 31.42
C SER A 93 0.40 5.16 31.06
N TRP A 94 -0.16 4.88 29.88
CA TRP A 94 -0.38 3.52 29.38
C TRP A 94 0.80 2.99 28.57
N LEU A 95 1.73 3.87 28.22
CA LEU A 95 2.95 3.45 27.54
C LEU A 95 3.90 2.78 28.55
N PRO A 96 4.57 1.68 28.20
CA PRO A 96 5.62 1.10 29.02
C PRO A 96 6.73 2.12 29.28
N GLN A 97 7.25 2.15 30.51
CA GLN A 97 8.33 3.09 30.88
C GLN A 97 9.65 2.82 30.16
N ASP A 98 9.81 1.61 29.65
CA ASP A 98 10.98 1.12 28.94
C ASP A 98 10.84 1.13 27.40
N ILE A 99 9.78 1.78 26.86
CA ILE A 99 9.49 1.80 25.42
C ILE A 99 10.68 2.32 24.60
N ASP A 100 11.41 3.29 25.14
CA ASP A 100 12.57 3.91 24.48
C ASP A 100 13.85 3.06 24.57
N THR A 101 13.82 1.98 25.31
CA THR A 101 14.99 1.10 25.49
C THR A 101 15.04 -0.05 24.49
N SER A 102 13.98 -0.24 23.71
CA SER A 102 13.94 -1.27 22.69
C SER A 102 15.00 -1.04 21.60
N LYS A 103 15.72 -2.09 21.27
CA LYS A 103 16.80 -2.08 20.26
C LYS A 103 16.38 -2.74 18.94
N ALA A 104 15.16 -3.23 18.86
CA ALA A 104 14.66 -3.94 17.69
C ALA A 104 13.51 -3.16 17.05
N GLY A 105 13.44 -3.14 15.75
CA GLY A 105 12.50 -2.42 14.92
C GLY A 105 11.09 -2.24 15.49
N ALA A 106 10.13 -3.06 15.09
CA ALA A 106 8.76 -2.97 15.58
C ALA A 106 8.60 -3.59 16.98
N HIS A 107 8.06 -2.82 17.92
CA HIS A 107 7.73 -3.27 19.27
C HIS A 107 6.40 -2.67 19.74
N ASN A 108 5.39 -2.83 18.88
CA ASN A 108 4.05 -2.33 19.08
C ASN A 108 3.40 -2.89 20.34
N GLY A 109 2.56 -2.09 20.98
CA GLY A 109 1.61 -2.56 21.97
C GLY A 109 0.22 -2.78 21.37
N ASP A 110 -0.76 -3.09 22.20
CA ASP A 110 -2.12 -3.41 21.76
C ASP A 110 -2.81 -2.24 21.03
N ASN A 111 -2.53 -1.00 21.46
CA ASN A 111 -3.20 0.20 20.98
C ASN A 111 -2.23 1.31 20.51
N TYR A 112 -0.97 0.99 20.29
CA TYR A 112 0.02 1.94 19.81
C TYR A 112 1.05 1.28 18.91
N ILE A 113 1.62 2.08 18.01
CA ILE A 113 2.78 1.69 17.20
C ILE A 113 4.03 2.26 17.84
N ALA A 114 5.00 1.39 18.10
CA ALA A 114 6.35 1.78 18.50
C ALA A 114 7.36 1.13 17.56
N TYR A 115 8.31 1.93 17.09
CA TYR A 115 9.29 1.49 16.12
C TYR A 115 10.64 2.17 16.32
N THR A 116 11.65 1.39 16.63
CA THR A 116 13.02 1.87 16.76
C THR A 116 13.79 1.62 15.47
N PHE A 117 14.48 2.62 15.01
CA PHE A 117 15.35 2.54 13.84
C PHE A 117 16.61 3.37 14.04
N TYR A 118 17.61 3.08 13.24
CA TYR A 118 18.90 3.75 13.28
C TYR A 118 19.15 4.48 11.97
N ILE A 119 19.68 5.69 12.09
CA ILE A 119 20.16 6.47 10.95
C ILE A 119 21.67 6.44 10.99
N ALA A 120 22.29 5.91 9.96
CA ALA A 120 23.74 5.88 9.83
C ALA A 120 24.21 6.83 8.74
N ASN A 121 25.28 7.55 9.03
CA ASN A 121 26.05 8.31 8.05
C ASN A 121 27.28 7.48 7.66
N GLU A 122 27.24 6.88 6.48
CA GLU A 122 28.35 6.11 5.93
C GLU A 122 29.31 6.98 5.10
N GLY A 123 28.97 8.26 4.94
CA GLY A 123 29.77 9.25 4.26
C GLY A 123 30.94 9.76 5.12
N LYS A 124 31.83 10.54 4.49
CA LYS A 124 32.97 11.16 5.15
C LYS A 124 32.68 12.53 5.73
N GLU A 125 31.54 13.11 5.36
CA GLU A 125 31.16 14.48 5.73
C GLU A 125 30.07 14.48 6.77
N ILE A 126 30.10 15.47 7.66
CA ILE A 126 29.00 15.71 8.62
C ILE A 126 27.80 16.21 7.84
N THR A 127 26.66 15.57 8.06
CA THR A 127 25.40 15.90 7.36
C THR A 127 24.30 16.20 8.36
N ASN A 128 23.62 17.32 8.16
CA ASN A 128 22.41 17.64 8.90
C ASN A 128 21.22 17.03 8.18
N TYR A 129 20.25 16.50 8.92
CA TYR A 129 19.01 15.98 8.39
C TYR A 129 17.78 16.60 9.07
N TRP A 130 16.68 16.61 8.36
CA TRP A 130 15.38 17.05 8.85
C TRP A 130 14.40 15.88 8.75
N TYR A 131 13.51 15.79 9.70
CA TYR A 131 12.44 14.80 9.64
C TYR A 131 11.08 15.48 9.54
N LYS A 132 10.14 14.80 8.91
CA LYS A 132 8.75 15.21 8.80
C LYS A 132 7.86 14.03 9.15
N ILE A 133 6.91 14.25 10.04
CA ILE A 133 5.87 13.28 10.37
C ILE A 133 4.65 13.65 9.53
N ASN A 134 4.17 12.70 8.75
CA ASN A 134 2.91 12.80 8.01
C ASN A 134 1.92 11.82 8.65
N ILE A 135 0.80 12.35 9.07
CA ILE A 135 -0.31 11.62 9.69
C ILE A 135 -1.48 11.61 8.71
#